data_9851433fe66d53d706417ee71e1ff15b
#
_entry.id   9851433fe66d53d706417ee71e1ff15b
#
_cell.length_a   1.000
_cell.length_b   1.000
_cell.length_c   1.000
_cell.angle_alpha   90.00
_cell.angle_beta   90.00
_cell.angle_gamma   90.00
#
_symmetry.space_group_name_H-M   'P 1'
#
loop_
_entity.id
_entity.type
_entity.pdbx_description
1 polymer ?
#
loop_
_entity_poly.entity_id
_entity_poly.type
_entity_poly.pdbx_seq_one_letter_code
_entity_poly.pdbx_strand_id
1 'polypeptide(L)'
;MRKGFFFDLDGVVFNTEPLYSQFWGEVGKRLLPEIPDFAKQIKGQTLPQILDAYFSGQLAAERDDVVSLLNDFEAHMDFPYVPGFLDFIEWLDNKGADTALVTSSNQMKMAQVYRRYPDFKHLFKEILTAEDFNESKPSPDPYLKAAERFALGPEECVGFEDSFNGLKSLRAAGMKVVGLATTNPPQAIGELADYVINDYTAPEPLNRWLEKL
;
A
#
# COMPACT_ATOMS: atom_id res chain seq x y z
N MET A 1 -26.75 0.63 0.73
CA MET A 1 -26.01 1.87 0.48
C MET A 1 -24.79 1.53 -0.36
N ARG A 2 -24.46 2.30 -1.39
CA ARG A 2 -23.27 2.08 -2.21
C ARG A 2 -22.03 2.37 -1.36
N LYS A 3 -21.01 1.50 -1.40
CA LYS A 3 -19.79 1.66 -0.58
C LYS A 3 -18.54 1.51 -1.42
N GLY A 4 -17.53 2.32 -1.10
CA GLY A 4 -16.19 2.24 -1.67
C GLY A 4 -15.25 1.41 -0.79
N PHE A 5 -14.44 0.56 -1.43
CA PHE A 5 -13.40 -0.24 -0.78
C PHE A 5 -12.07 0.03 -1.47
N PHE A 6 -11.15 0.65 -0.74
CA PHE A 6 -9.91 1.17 -1.29
C PHE A 6 -8.72 0.43 -0.67
N PHE A 7 -7.84 -0.06 -1.52
CA PHE A 7 -6.73 -0.94 -1.13
C PHE A 7 -5.40 -0.29 -1.46
N ASP A 8 -4.47 -0.29 -0.51
CA ASP A 8 -3.06 -0.14 -0.86
C ASP A 8 -2.57 -1.37 -1.64
N LEU A 9 -1.38 -1.28 -2.22
CA LEU A 9 -0.78 -2.36 -3.01
C LEU A 9 0.11 -3.25 -2.16
N ASP A 10 1.20 -2.65 -1.64
CA ASP A 10 2.25 -3.39 -0.94
C ASP A 10 1.86 -3.69 0.50
N GLY A 11 1.92 -4.95 0.91
CA GLY A 11 1.46 -5.39 2.22
C GLY A 11 -0.06 -5.56 2.34
N VAL A 12 -0.84 -5.15 1.34
CA VAL A 12 -2.32 -5.24 1.33
C VAL A 12 -2.83 -6.17 0.23
N VAL A 13 -2.47 -5.90 -1.01
CA VAL A 13 -2.78 -6.76 -2.17
C VAL A 13 -1.67 -7.78 -2.38
N PHE A 14 -0.42 -7.32 -2.37
CA PHE A 14 0.75 -8.17 -2.49
C PHE A 14 1.57 -8.20 -1.20
N ASN A 15 2.05 -9.37 -0.82
CA ASN A 15 2.95 -9.56 0.32
C ASN A 15 4.41 -9.29 -0.12
N THR A 16 4.71 -8.04 -0.47
CA THR A 16 6.01 -7.60 -0.99
C THR A 16 6.96 -7.08 0.09
N GLU A 17 6.46 -6.74 1.25
CA GLU A 17 7.25 -6.16 2.35
C GLU A 17 8.50 -6.97 2.76
N PRO A 18 8.47 -8.32 2.84
CA PRO A 18 9.68 -9.09 3.11
C PRO A 18 10.77 -8.89 2.05
N LEU A 19 10.36 -8.75 0.78
CA LEU A 19 11.28 -8.56 -0.36
C LEU A 19 11.92 -7.17 -0.31
N TYR A 20 11.12 -6.11 -0.09
CA TYR A 20 11.64 -4.76 0.11
C TYR A 20 12.52 -4.65 1.35
N SER A 21 12.16 -5.34 2.44
CA SER A 21 12.99 -5.37 3.65
C SER A 21 14.37 -5.98 3.39
N GLN A 22 14.46 -7.00 2.55
CA GLN A 22 15.73 -7.58 2.12
C GLN A 22 16.51 -6.59 1.25
N PHE A 23 15.89 -6.06 0.20
CA PHE A 23 16.53 -5.09 -0.71
C PHE A 23 17.09 -3.88 0.05
N TRP A 24 16.25 -3.20 0.81
CA TRP A 24 16.67 -2.02 1.57
C TRP A 24 17.66 -2.35 2.71
N GLY A 25 17.59 -3.56 3.25
CA GLY A 25 18.58 -4.06 4.22
C GLY A 25 19.97 -4.18 3.58
N GLU A 26 20.07 -4.62 2.34
CA GLU A 26 21.33 -4.70 1.60
C GLU A 26 21.86 -3.31 1.20
N VAL A 27 20.97 -2.42 0.72
CA VAL A 27 21.33 -1.01 0.44
C VAL A 27 21.85 -0.33 1.70
N GLY A 28 21.14 -0.48 2.83
CA GLY A 28 21.55 0.09 4.11
C GLY A 28 22.92 -0.38 4.56
N LYS A 29 23.18 -1.69 4.54
CA LYS A 29 24.50 -2.25 4.89
C LYS A 29 25.64 -1.72 4.03
N ARG A 30 25.37 -1.47 2.74
CA ARG A 30 26.39 -1.02 1.79
C ARG A 30 26.67 0.47 1.86
N LEU A 31 25.59 1.30 1.94
CA LEU A 31 25.71 2.75 1.76
C LEU A 31 25.48 3.55 3.05
N LEU A 32 24.83 2.95 4.05
CA LEU A 32 24.40 3.60 5.31
C LEU A 32 24.69 2.71 6.51
N PRO A 33 25.95 2.18 6.66
CA PRO A 33 26.27 1.24 7.73
C PRO A 33 26.12 1.81 9.14
N GLU A 34 26.12 3.14 9.27
CA GLU A 34 25.87 3.86 10.52
C GLU A 34 24.40 3.89 10.95
N ILE A 35 23.45 3.54 10.03
CA ILE A 35 22.03 3.52 10.31
C ILE A 35 21.57 2.08 10.57
N PRO A 36 21.43 1.65 11.84
CA PRO A 36 20.98 0.31 12.13
C PRO A 36 19.54 0.10 11.66
N ASP A 37 19.25 -1.11 11.18
CA ASP A 37 17.91 -1.50 10.75
C ASP A 37 17.27 -0.52 9.72
N PHE A 38 18.08 0.01 8.80
CA PHE A 38 17.67 1.01 7.80
C PHE A 38 16.33 0.66 7.13
N ALA A 39 16.16 -0.59 6.68
CA ALA A 39 14.93 -1.06 6.05
C ALA A 39 13.68 -0.87 6.93
N LYS A 40 13.82 -0.96 8.27
CA LYS A 40 12.68 -0.70 9.17
C LYS A 40 12.37 0.78 9.32
N GLN A 41 13.40 1.65 9.26
CA GLN A 41 13.22 3.07 9.47
C GLN A 41 12.50 3.75 8.29
N ILE A 42 12.63 3.19 7.08
CA ILE A 42 12.04 3.76 5.87
C ILE A 42 10.65 3.22 5.52
N LYS A 43 10.13 2.25 6.30
CA LYS A 43 8.80 1.67 6.04
C LYS A 43 7.70 2.73 5.94
N GLY A 44 6.87 2.62 4.88
CA GLY A 44 5.79 3.57 4.61
C GLY A 44 6.25 4.92 4.06
N GLN A 45 7.55 5.10 3.76
CA GLN A 45 8.05 6.28 3.04
C GLN A 45 8.04 6.02 1.53
N THR A 46 7.81 7.10 0.76
CA THR A 46 7.96 7.06 -0.71
C THR A 46 9.44 7.12 -1.09
N LEU A 47 9.77 6.64 -2.29
CA LEU A 47 11.15 6.72 -2.79
C LEU A 47 11.73 8.15 -2.74
N PRO A 48 11.01 9.23 -3.16
CA PRO A 48 11.51 10.59 -3.01
C PRO A 48 11.82 10.95 -1.55
N GLN A 49 10.96 10.57 -0.60
CA GLN A 49 11.20 10.84 0.84
C GLN A 49 12.45 10.13 1.34
N ILE A 50 12.67 8.88 0.94
CA ILE A 50 13.88 8.10 1.29
C ILE A 50 15.12 8.76 0.70
N LEU A 51 15.08 9.13 -0.58
CA LEU A 51 16.20 9.76 -1.26
C LEU A 51 16.56 11.12 -0.65
N ASP A 52 15.57 11.94 -0.32
CA ASP A 52 15.80 13.26 0.27
C ASP A 52 16.32 13.19 1.70
N ALA A 53 15.82 12.22 2.49
CA ALA A 53 16.24 12.07 3.88
C ALA A 53 17.63 11.43 4.04
N TYR A 54 17.97 10.45 3.22
CA TYR A 54 19.13 9.59 3.44
C TYR A 54 20.21 9.67 2.34
N PHE A 55 19.85 10.06 1.13
CA PHE A 55 20.76 10.15 -0.01
C PHE A 55 20.97 11.61 -0.42
N SER A 56 21.28 12.48 0.57
CA SER A 56 21.67 13.87 0.37
C SER A 56 23.14 14.10 0.74
N GLY A 57 23.68 15.27 0.49
CA GLY A 57 25.05 15.61 0.83
C GLY A 57 26.08 14.68 0.16
N GLN A 58 26.86 13.94 0.94
CA GLN A 58 27.90 13.04 0.43
C GLN A 58 27.35 11.86 -0.38
N LEU A 59 26.14 11.41 -0.10
CA LEU A 59 25.47 10.30 -0.81
C LEU A 59 24.58 10.78 -1.98
N ALA A 60 24.59 12.06 -2.31
CA ALA A 60 23.78 12.57 -3.42
C ALA A 60 24.14 11.94 -4.77
N ALA A 61 25.40 11.56 -4.96
CA ALA A 61 25.87 10.88 -6.17
C ALA A 61 25.33 9.44 -6.31
N GLU A 62 24.93 8.80 -5.19
CA GLU A 62 24.43 7.42 -5.18
C GLU A 62 22.92 7.33 -5.54
N ARG A 63 22.21 8.47 -5.63
CA ARG A 63 20.74 8.49 -5.86
C ARG A 63 20.33 7.73 -7.12
N ASP A 64 20.98 8.03 -8.23
CA ASP A 64 20.64 7.42 -9.53
C ASP A 64 20.95 5.91 -9.53
N ASP A 65 22.03 5.49 -8.88
CA ASP A 65 22.39 4.08 -8.74
C ASP A 65 21.38 3.35 -7.86
N VAL A 66 20.94 3.95 -6.75
CA VAL A 66 19.92 3.36 -5.87
C VAL A 66 18.58 3.24 -6.60
N VAL A 67 18.16 4.26 -7.37
CA VAL A 67 16.95 4.21 -8.20
C VAL A 67 17.06 3.12 -9.26
N SER A 68 18.21 3.00 -9.93
CA SER A 68 18.44 1.96 -10.93
C SER A 68 18.38 0.56 -10.32
N LEU A 69 19.00 0.36 -9.16
CA LEU A 69 18.96 -0.91 -8.43
C LEU A 69 17.53 -1.28 -7.99
N LEU A 70 16.75 -0.31 -7.52
CA LEU A 70 15.37 -0.53 -7.15
C LEU A 70 14.52 -0.92 -8.36
N ASN A 71 14.67 -0.22 -9.48
CA ASN A 71 13.95 -0.53 -10.71
C ASN A 71 14.29 -1.95 -11.23
N ASP A 72 15.57 -2.32 -11.18
CA ASP A 72 16.02 -3.67 -11.56
C ASP A 72 15.45 -4.74 -10.61
N PHE A 73 15.48 -4.48 -9.31
CA PHE A 73 14.86 -5.34 -8.30
C PHE A 73 13.36 -5.52 -8.57
N GLU A 74 12.60 -4.44 -8.76
CA GLU A 74 11.16 -4.47 -9.03
C GLU A 74 10.82 -5.16 -10.38
N ALA A 75 11.72 -5.07 -11.37
CA ALA A 75 11.53 -5.77 -12.65
C ALA A 75 11.62 -7.30 -12.54
N HIS A 76 12.31 -7.80 -11.51
CA HIS A 76 12.57 -9.23 -11.33
C HIS A 76 11.92 -9.84 -10.08
N MET A 77 11.38 -9.00 -9.16
CA MET A 77 10.75 -9.50 -7.95
C MET A 77 9.42 -10.21 -8.25
N ASP A 78 9.07 -11.14 -7.40
CA ASP A 78 7.72 -11.71 -7.39
C ASP A 78 6.73 -10.79 -6.67
N PHE A 79 5.44 -10.88 -7.08
CA PHE A 79 4.34 -10.18 -6.45
C PHE A 79 3.34 -11.21 -5.88
N PRO A 80 3.69 -11.93 -4.80
CA PRO A 80 2.77 -12.91 -4.21
C PRO A 80 1.59 -12.18 -3.59
N TYR A 81 0.36 -12.59 -3.90
CA TYR A 81 -0.82 -12.03 -3.25
C TYR A 81 -0.79 -12.28 -1.74
N VAL A 82 -1.31 -11.34 -0.98
CA VAL A 82 -1.62 -11.59 0.43
C VAL A 82 -2.64 -12.75 0.49
N PRO A 83 -2.44 -13.76 1.36
CA PRO A 83 -3.31 -14.93 1.41
C PRO A 83 -4.80 -14.57 1.52
N GLY A 84 -5.62 -15.18 0.67
CA GLY A 84 -7.07 -14.96 0.62
C GLY A 84 -7.54 -13.67 -0.07
N PHE A 85 -6.63 -12.81 -0.55
CA PHE A 85 -7.00 -11.54 -1.19
C PHE A 85 -7.92 -11.74 -2.42
N LEU A 86 -7.60 -12.69 -3.30
CA LEU A 86 -8.38 -12.91 -4.52
C LEU A 86 -9.82 -13.34 -4.22
N ASP A 87 -10.02 -14.19 -3.23
CA ASP A 87 -11.36 -14.60 -2.81
C ASP A 87 -12.13 -13.42 -2.20
N PHE A 88 -11.43 -12.56 -1.46
CA PHE A 88 -12.03 -11.38 -0.84
C PHE A 88 -12.45 -10.32 -1.85
N ILE A 89 -11.61 -10.01 -2.85
CA ILE A 89 -11.95 -9.04 -3.90
C ILE A 89 -13.10 -9.55 -4.78
N GLU A 90 -13.14 -10.85 -5.08
CA GLU A 90 -14.26 -11.49 -5.77
C GLU A 90 -15.56 -11.41 -4.96
N TRP A 91 -15.48 -11.61 -3.65
CA TRP A 91 -16.64 -11.44 -2.77
C TRP A 91 -17.19 -10.01 -2.81
N LEU A 92 -16.32 -8.99 -2.82
CA LEU A 92 -16.73 -7.59 -2.97
C LEU A 92 -17.35 -7.31 -4.34
N ASP A 93 -16.78 -7.85 -5.40
CA ASP A 93 -17.31 -7.70 -6.77
C ASP A 93 -18.71 -8.30 -6.89
N ASN A 94 -18.93 -9.50 -6.35
CA ASN A 94 -20.23 -10.16 -6.28
C ASN A 94 -21.28 -9.36 -5.48
N LYS A 95 -20.85 -8.47 -4.57
CA LYS A 95 -21.73 -7.52 -3.86
C LYS A 95 -21.96 -6.22 -4.64
N GLY A 96 -21.33 -6.05 -5.81
CA GLY A 96 -21.39 -4.84 -6.62
C GLY A 96 -20.66 -3.64 -6.00
N ALA A 97 -19.70 -3.88 -5.10
CA ALA A 97 -18.94 -2.85 -4.41
C ALA A 97 -18.11 -2.00 -5.39
N ASP A 98 -17.84 -0.75 -5.03
CA ASP A 98 -16.90 0.10 -5.75
C ASP A 98 -15.49 -0.10 -5.17
N THR A 99 -14.60 -0.68 -5.96
CA THR A 99 -13.24 -1.02 -5.54
C THR A 99 -12.19 -0.17 -6.24
N ALA A 100 -11.21 0.34 -5.49
CA ALA A 100 -10.05 1.01 -6.06
C ALA A 100 -8.74 0.51 -5.45
N LEU A 101 -7.72 0.43 -6.28
CA LEU A 101 -6.33 0.39 -5.84
C LEU A 101 -5.84 1.83 -5.65
N VAL A 102 -5.20 2.13 -4.50
CA VAL A 102 -4.67 3.45 -4.16
C VAL A 102 -3.24 3.29 -3.65
N THR A 103 -2.28 3.34 -4.57
CA THR A 103 -0.89 3.01 -4.28
C THR A 103 0.06 4.19 -4.43
N SER A 104 1.06 4.29 -3.55
CA SER A 104 2.20 5.19 -3.71
C SER A 104 3.23 4.71 -4.73
N SER A 105 3.01 3.56 -5.35
CA SER A 105 3.81 3.05 -6.46
C SER A 105 3.57 3.85 -7.72
N ASN A 106 4.64 4.04 -8.51
CA ASN A 106 4.58 4.74 -9.79
C ASN A 106 4.11 3.82 -10.93
N GLN A 107 3.83 4.42 -12.09
CA GLN A 107 3.40 3.68 -13.27
C GLN A 107 4.46 2.68 -13.77
N MET A 108 5.74 2.91 -13.52
CA MET A 108 6.82 2.00 -13.92
C MET A 108 6.75 0.67 -13.14
N LYS A 109 6.55 0.73 -11.82
CA LYS A 109 6.29 -0.46 -11.00
C LYS A 109 4.98 -1.13 -11.40
N MET A 110 3.92 -0.36 -11.61
CA MET A 110 2.63 -0.91 -12.04
C MET A 110 2.72 -1.64 -13.39
N ALA A 111 3.58 -1.20 -14.31
CA ALA A 111 3.82 -1.92 -15.56
C ALA A 111 4.44 -3.31 -15.33
N GLN A 112 5.26 -3.50 -14.29
CA GLN A 112 5.78 -4.83 -13.93
C GLN A 112 4.67 -5.72 -13.37
N VAL A 113 3.79 -5.17 -12.52
CA VAL A 113 2.61 -5.88 -12.02
C VAL A 113 1.72 -6.36 -13.17
N TYR A 114 1.42 -5.48 -14.13
CA TYR A 114 0.58 -5.82 -15.29
C TYR A 114 1.23 -6.85 -16.23
N ARG A 115 2.55 -6.82 -16.34
CA ARG A 115 3.29 -7.84 -17.11
C ARG A 115 3.18 -9.21 -16.44
N ARG A 116 3.29 -9.24 -15.11
CA ARG A 116 3.21 -10.49 -14.34
C ARG A 116 1.80 -11.04 -14.25
N TYR A 117 0.82 -10.14 -14.13
CA TYR A 117 -0.61 -10.44 -13.98
C TYR A 117 -1.43 -9.61 -14.98
N PRO A 118 -1.62 -10.08 -16.24
CA PRO A 118 -2.33 -9.31 -17.26
C PRO A 118 -3.76 -8.92 -16.87
N ASP A 119 -4.42 -9.76 -16.08
CA ASP A 119 -5.81 -9.54 -15.64
C ASP A 119 -5.92 -8.67 -14.36
N PHE A 120 -4.78 -8.24 -13.77
CA PHE A 120 -4.77 -7.48 -12.53
C PHE A 120 -5.65 -6.23 -12.57
N LYS A 121 -5.68 -5.54 -13.71
CA LYS A 121 -6.49 -4.33 -13.90
C LYS A 121 -7.99 -4.56 -13.73
N HIS A 122 -8.45 -5.78 -13.96
CA HIS A 122 -9.87 -6.13 -13.84
C HIS A 122 -10.31 -6.42 -12.41
N LEU A 123 -9.37 -6.50 -11.45
CA LEU A 123 -9.68 -6.68 -10.03
C LEU A 123 -10.29 -5.43 -9.39
N PHE A 124 -10.05 -4.25 -9.98
CA PHE A 124 -10.49 -2.97 -9.44
C PHE A 124 -11.23 -2.18 -10.50
N LYS A 125 -12.21 -1.40 -10.09
CA LYS A 125 -12.91 -0.46 -10.97
C LYS A 125 -12.07 0.78 -11.28
N GLU A 126 -11.23 1.20 -10.32
CA GLU A 126 -10.28 2.32 -10.47
C GLU A 126 -8.91 1.92 -9.93
N ILE A 127 -7.84 2.44 -10.55
CA ILE A 127 -6.47 2.31 -10.09
C ILE A 127 -5.85 3.71 -10.07
N LEU A 128 -5.42 4.15 -8.88
CA LEU A 128 -4.74 5.40 -8.66
C LEU A 128 -3.30 5.12 -8.23
N THR A 129 -2.36 5.73 -8.94
CA THR A 129 -0.91 5.60 -8.73
C THR A 129 -0.30 6.89 -8.19
N ALA A 130 0.99 6.91 -7.89
CA ALA A 130 1.67 8.09 -7.37
C ALA A 130 1.47 9.35 -8.24
N GLU A 131 1.26 9.18 -9.54
CA GLU A 131 1.07 10.27 -10.51
C GLU A 131 -0.34 10.90 -10.45
N ASP A 132 -1.30 10.23 -9.80
CA ASP A 132 -2.67 10.73 -9.65
C ASP A 132 -2.85 11.68 -8.46
N PHE A 133 -1.85 11.78 -7.57
CA PHE A 133 -1.95 12.53 -6.32
C PHE A 133 -1.13 13.82 -6.35
N ASN A 134 -1.60 14.85 -5.63
CA ASN A 134 -0.81 16.05 -5.37
C ASN A 134 0.14 15.84 -4.18
N GLU A 135 -0.31 15.07 -3.18
CA GLU A 135 0.42 14.79 -1.96
C GLU A 135 0.38 13.28 -1.66
N SER A 136 1.53 12.74 -1.26
CA SER A 136 1.63 11.33 -0.87
C SER A 136 1.12 11.10 0.55
N LYS A 137 0.79 9.86 0.90
CA LYS A 137 0.51 9.40 2.26
C LYS A 137 1.64 9.89 3.21
N PRO A 138 1.37 10.47 4.38
CA PRO A 138 0.11 10.40 5.15
C PRO A 138 -0.94 11.48 4.83
N SER A 139 -0.78 12.29 3.78
CA SER A 139 -1.85 13.19 3.34
C SER A 139 -3.12 12.39 2.99
N PRO A 140 -4.33 12.91 3.26
CA PRO A 140 -5.58 12.27 2.86
C PRO A 140 -5.84 12.29 1.34
N ASP A 141 -5.07 13.09 0.58
CA ASP A 141 -5.29 13.36 -0.85
C ASP A 141 -5.49 12.07 -1.69
N PRO A 142 -4.68 10.99 -1.55
CA PRO A 142 -4.85 9.78 -2.34
C PRO A 142 -6.23 9.14 -2.16
N TYR A 143 -6.69 9.02 -0.93
CA TYR A 143 -7.96 8.36 -0.62
C TYR A 143 -9.18 9.24 -0.89
N LEU A 144 -9.06 10.57 -0.69
CA LEU A 144 -10.11 11.51 -1.06
C LEU A 144 -10.32 11.53 -2.57
N LYS A 145 -9.25 11.49 -3.37
CA LYS A 145 -9.34 11.37 -4.84
C LYS A 145 -9.98 10.05 -5.27
N ALA A 146 -9.70 8.95 -4.59
CA ALA A 146 -10.36 7.69 -4.86
C ALA A 146 -11.88 7.78 -4.59
N ALA A 147 -12.29 8.38 -3.47
CA ALA A 147 -13.71 8.60 -3.16
C ALA A 147 -14.39 9.49 -4.21
N GLU A 148 -13.70 10.56 -4.64
CA GLU A 148 -14.19 11.47 -5.70
C GLU A 148 -14.48 10.74 -7.02
N ARG A 149 -13.59 9.78 -7.43
CA ARG A 149 -13.80 8.98 -8.66
C ARG A 149 -15.12 8.23 -8.67
N PHE A 150 -15.63 7.87 -7.50
CA PHE A 150 -16.90 7.17 -7.33
C PHE A 150 -18.06 8.08 -6.92
N ALA A 151 -17.82 9.37 -6.73
CA ALA A 151 -18.78 10.33 -6.17
C ALA A 151 -19.34 9.85 -4.81
N LEU A 152 -18.47 9.34 -3.92
CA LEU A 152 -18.77 8.88 -2.58
C LEU A 152 -18.24 9.87 -1.53
N GLY A 153 -18.97 9.99 -0.41
CA GLY A 153 -18.43 10.63 0.79
C GLY A 153 -17.38 9.72 1.48
N PRO A 154 -16.36 10.28 2.14
CA PRO A 154 -15.36 9.48 2.85
C PRO A 154 -15.96 8.51 3.87
N GLU A 155 -17.05 8.89 4.53
CA GLU A 155 -17.78 8.06 5.50
C GLU A 155 -18.46 6.84 4.87
N GLU A 156 -18.64 6.83 3.56
CA GLU A 156 -19.17 5.71 2.78
C GLU A 156 -18.04 4.76 2.31
N CYS A 157 -16.77 5.07 2.68
CA CYS A 157 -15.59 4.36 2.20
C CYS A 157 -14.89 3.59 3.33
N VAL A 158 -14.30 2.46 2.95
CA VAL A 158 -13.44 1.62 3.79
C VAL A 158 -12.08 1.49 3.12
N GLY A 159 -11.02 1.85 3.82
CA GLY A 159 -9.65 1.68 3.31
C GLY A 159 -8.92 0.54 3.98
N PHE A 160 -8.06 -0.14 3.22
CA PHE A 160 -7.23 -1.27 3.64
C PHE A 160 -5.75 -0.87 3.53
N GLU A 161 -5.03 -0.94 4.65
CA GLU A 161 -3.66 -0.46 4.77
C GLU A 161 -2.86 -1.25 5.81
N ASP A 162 -1.54 -1.30 5.62
CA ASP A 162 -0.59 -1.99 6.49
C ASP A 162 0.47 -1.05 7.11
N SER A 163 0.66 0.12 6.49
CA SER A 163 1.68 1.11 6.86
C SER A 163 1.13 2.20 7.76
N PHE A 164 1.99 2.76 8.65
CA PHE A 164 1.60 3.89 9.50
C PHE A 164 1.18 5.12 8.69
N ASN A 165 1.87 5.40 7.58
CA ASN A 165 1.53 6.55 6.75
C ASN A 165 0.19 6.36 6.04
N GLY A 166 -0.09 5.17 5.53
CA GLY A 166 -1.34 4.89 4.88
C GLY A 166 -2.53 4.86 5.85
N LEU A 167 -2.36 4.24 7.03
CA LEU A 167 -3.38 4.25 8.09
C LEU A 167 -3.72 5.70 8.53
N LYS A 168 -2.70 6.55 8.70
CA LYS A 168 -2.91 7.98 9.00
C LYS A 168 -3.61 8.71 7.87
N SER A 169 -3.28 8.40 6.61
CA SER A 169 -3.93 8.96 5.43
C SER A 169 -5.42 8.64 5.40
N LEU A 170 -5.80 7.38 5.63
CA LEU A 170 -7.20 6.96 5.73
C LEU A 170 -7.95 7.65 6.89
N ARG A 171 -7.32 7.72 8.06
CA ARG A 171 -7.90 8.45 9.21
C ARG A 171 -8.10 9.93 8.91
N ALA A 172 -7.11 10.58 8.30
CA ALA A 172 -7.20 11.98 7.92
C ALA A 172 -8.28 12.21 6.84
N ALA A 173 -8.51 11.24 5.96
CA ALA A 173 -9.60 11.27 4.99
C ALA A 173 -10.99 11.06 5.61
N GLY A 174 -11.10 10.62 6.87
CA GLY A 174 -12.37 10.37 7.53
C GLY A 174 -13.03 9.03 7.17
N MET A 175 -12.27 8.09 6.62
CA MET A 175 -12.74 6.77 6.20
C MET A 175 -12.72 5.76 7.35
N LYS A 176 -13.45 4.65 7.18
CA LYS A 176 -13.27 3.45 8.00
C LYS A 176 -11.96 2.76 7.61
N VAL A 177 -11.24 2.24 8.60
CA VAL A 177 -9.89 1.72 8.41
C VAL A 177 -9.79 0.25 8.82
N VAL A 178 -9.42 -0.60 7.86
CA VAL A 178 -8.97 -1.97 8.09
C VAL A 178 -7.45 -1.99 8.03
N GLY A 179 -6.80 -2.30 9.15
CA GLY A 179 -5.35 -2.46 9.23
C GLY A 179 -4.94 -3.90 8.92
N LEU A 180 -3.98 -4.10 8.02
CA LEU A 180 -3.36 -5.40 7.77
C LEU A 180 -2.04 -5.50 8.55
N ALA A 181 -1.90 -6.58 9.33
CA ALA A 181 -0.71 -6.82 10.15
C ALA A 181 0.39 -7.57 9.36
N THR A 182 0.55 -7.25 8.09
CA THR A 182 1.57 -7.83 7.20
C THR A 182 2.93 -7.16 7.35
N THR A 183 2.95 -5.85 7.59
CA THR A 183 4.16 -5.02 7.75
C THR A 183 4.46 -4.70 9.20
N ASN A 184 3.44 -4.42 9.99
CA ASN A 184 3.55 -4.03 11.38
C ASN A 184 2.72 -4.97 12.27
N PRO A 185 3.14 -5.25 13.52
CA PRO A 185 2.38 -6.12 14.40
C PRO A 185 1.01 -5.51 14.73
N PRO A 186 -0.04 -6.33 14.96
CA PRO A 186 -1.41 -5.85 15.20
C PRO A 186 -1.51 -4.80 16.31
N GLN A 187 -0.72 -4.94 17.37
CA GLN A 187 -0.71 -4.01 18.50
C GLN A 187 -0.22 -2.61 18.12
N ALA A 188 0.70 -2.52 17.15
CA ALA A 188 1.26 -1.24 16.73
C ALA A 188 0.30 -0.43 15.84
N ILE A 189 -0.57 -1.11 15.08
CA ILE A 189 -1.51 -0.48 14.16
C ILE A 189 -2.93 -0.37 14.71
N GLY A 190 -3.23 -1.07 15.81
CA GLY A 190 -4.58 -1.17 16.36
C GLY A 190 -5.22 0.17 16.75
N GLU A 191 -4.42 1.16 17.19
CA GLU A 191 -4.93 2.50 17.51
C GLU A 191 -5.31 3.33 16.27
N LEU A 192 -4.78 2.95 15.09
CA LEU A 192 -5.04 3.62 13.82
C LEU A 192 -6.09 2.91 12.97
N ALA A 193 -6.53 1.70 13.34
CA ALA A 193 -7.49 0.92 12.60
C ALA A 193 -8.82 0.75 13.37
N ASP A 194 -9.94 0.69 12.64
CA ASP A 194 -11.24 0.30 13.22
C ASP A 194 -11.36 -1.24 13.33
N TYR A 195 -10.63 -1.94 12.45
CA TYR A 195 -10.55 -3.39 12.42
C TYR A 195 -9.14 -3.82 12.00
N VAL A 196 -8.61 -4.89 12.59
CA VAL A 196 -7.26 -5.41 12.25
C VAL A 196 -7.37 -6.86 11.81
N ILE A 197 -6.73 -7.19 10.70
CA ILE A 197 -6.59 -8.56 10.19
C ILE A 197 -5.11 -8.89 9.96
N ASN A 198 -4.77 -10.18 9.99
CA ASN A 198 -3.42 -10.62 9.60
C ASN A 198 -3.33 -10.80 8.08
N ASP A 199 -4.38 -11.35 7.48
CA ASP A 199 -4.58 -11.58 6.05
C ASP A 199 -6.07 -11.80 5.78
N TYR A 200 -6.44 -12.26 4.59
CA TYR A 200 -7.84 -12.48 4.20
C TYR A 200 -8.29 -13.95 4.32
N THR A 201 -7.50 -14.85 4.95
CA THR A 201 -7.82 -16.29 5.03
C THR A 201 -8.98 -16.61 5.99
N ALA A 202 -9.32 -15.70 6.90
CA ALA A 202 -10.46 -15.82 7.79
C ALA A 202 -11.48 -14.68 7.53
N PRO A 203 -12.20 -14.68 6.40
CA PRO A 203 -12.97 -13.54 5.94
C PRO A 203 -14.27 -13.30 6.74
N GLU A 204 -14.89 -14.33 7.34
CA GLU A 204 -16.23 -14.20 7.94
C GLU A 204 -16.32 -13.13 9.05
N PRO A 205 -15.37 -12.98 9.98
CA PRO A 205 -15.43 -11.91 10.97
C PRO A 205 -15.37 -10.53 10.34
N LEU A 206 -14.48 -10.34 9.34
CA LEU A 206 -14.34 -9.09 8.59
C LEU A 206 -15.61 -8.81 7.78
N ASN A 207 -16.10 -9.78 7.03
CA ASN A 207 -17.29 -9.64 6.19
C ASN A 207 -18.50 -9.22 7.02
N ARG A 208 -18.72 -9.86 8.20
CA ARG A 208 -19.79 -9.48 9.13
C ARG A 208 -19.63 -8.08 9.71
N TRP A 209 -18.40 -7.61 9.88
CA TRP A 209 -18.15 -6.25 10.33
C TRP A 209 -18.47 -5.24 9.21
N LEU A 210 -18.01 -5.52 7.98
CA LEU A 210 -18.28 -4.69 6.80
C LEU A 210 -19.77 -4.59 6.46
N GLU A 211 -20.53 -5.67 6.64
CA GLU A 211 -21.99 -5.69 6.40
C GLU A 211 -22.80 -4.86 7.42
N LYS A 212 -22.20 -4.51 8.56
CA LYS A 212 -22.85 -3.66 9.59
C LYS A 212 -22.57 -2.16 9.40
N LEU A 213 -21.61 -1.81 8.57
CA LEU A 213 -21.31 -0.42 8.23
C LEU A 213 -22.36 0.16 7.27
#